data_4669dc014a651b5c70d8cf73e7ffd005
#
_entry.id   4669dc014a651b5c70d8cf73e7ffd005
#
_cell.length_a   1.000
_cell.length_b   1.000
_cell.length_c   1.000
_cell.angle_alpha   90.00
_cell.angle_beta   90.00
_cell.angle_gamma   90.00
#
_symmetry.space_group_name_H-M   'P 1'
#
loop_
_entity.id
_entity.type
_entity.pdbx_description
1 polymer ?
#
loop_
_entity_poly.entity_id
_entity_poly.type
_entity_poly.pdbx_seq_one_letter_code
_entity_poly.pdbx_strand_id
1 'polypeptide(L)'
;MSEGDSLLDRRIGLEQEFFLVENSGRPSERADEFLERCRAAAEEEPGRADCFAPEFVVGLVEVNTPPVHALSDLEREYAWTLRLALRTARSLGLRLYPLGTYPLPLEPAVREGLDYRVQVSTVGSERFVDAGKCAGTHLHLELQAGTVDAGAGISSTASIAAREELLNLYNLATALDPALVAITRSCPFFEGRTTGLAARTVHYRGSAIFGWEGVYTDLPQVGALLPYADDAEHLIRQQFDRYRAWLTAMDRAGVERRLFAEAGGDLLRPAWNPVRLNRQGTLELRGMDSNYPEVTLTAAAMIVGAADRIRRDGLQVVPDARVRSFEDTEDVLRVPGFGRLGGELLHTAVTGGVNDERVATYLDSILEFAGVEDERLARLRRHRRTTGVYPTTEAGILEDYDSDVGHLSEDEGLRLVLKACDGLEAQVSSLVGSPRREEEPADVS
;
A
#
# COMPACT_ATOMS: atom_id res chain seq x y z
N MET A 1 35.55 -16.91 1.12
CA MET A 1 34.12 -16.58 1.35
C MET A 1 34.14 -15.19 1.95
N SER A 2 33.77 -14.18 1.20
CA SER A 2 33.77 -12.79 1.66
C SER A 2 32.54 -12.58 2.58
N GLU A 3 32.78 -12.05 3.75
CA GLU A 3 31.80 -11.61 4.74
C GLU A 3 31.01 -10.39 4.24
N GLY A 4 30.18 -10.53 3.20
CA GLY A 4 29.57 -9.36 2.57
C GLY A 4 28.16 -9.52 2.02
N ASP A 5 27.57 -10.71 2.08
CA ASP A 5 26.17 -10.89 1.65
C ASP A 5 25.27 -11.08 2.88
N SER A 6 25.09 -10.02 3.65
CA SER A 6 24.09 -9.99 4.72
C SER A 6 22.71 -10.18 4.09
N LEU A 7 21.94 -11.16 4.59
CA LEU A 7 20.51 -11.35 4.23
C LEU A 7 19.67 -10.08 4.48
N LEU A 8 20.23 -9.12 5.23
CA LEU A 8 19.64 -7.82 5.55
C LEU A 8 19.90 -6.75 4.47
N ASP A 9 20.76 -7.03 3.47
CA ASP A 9 21.10 -6.07 2.42
C ASP A 9 20.09 -6.08 1.27
N ARG A 10 18.80 -5.98 1.59
CA ARG A 10 17.71 -5.84 0.63
C ARG A 10 17.17 -4.42 0.69
N ARG A 11 16.83 -3.90 -0.50
CA ARG A 11 16.25 -2.57 -0.60
C ARG A 11 14.76 -2.59 -0.33
N ILE A 12 14.26 -1.47 0.12
CA ILE A 12 12.85 -1.15 0.30
C ILE A 12 12.50 0.09 -0.51
N GLY A 13 11.28 0.17 -0.98
CA GLY A 13 10.75 1.34 -1.71
C GLY A 13 9.31 1.62 -1.29
N LEU A 14 8.93 2.87 -1.35
CA LEU A 14 7.59 3.35 -1.02
C LEU A 14 7.00 4.07 -2.23
N GLU A 15 5.76 3.74 -2.55
CA GLU A 15 4.91 4.44 -3.52
C GLU A 15 3.67 4.93 -2.79
N GLN A 16 3.29 6.18 -3.01
CA GLN A 16 2.05 6.74 -2.47
C GLN A 16 1.30 7.53 -3.52
N GLU A 17 0.02 7.25 -3.63
CA GLU A 17 -0.91 7.92 -4.52
C GLU A 17 -1.56 9.13 -3.82
N PHE A 18 -1.76 10.22 -4.56
CA PHE A 18 -2.40 11.44 -4.07
C PHE A 18 -3.43 11.95 -5.07
N PHE A 19 -4.57 12.40 -4.56
CA PHE A 19 -5.45 13.22 -5.39
C PHE A 19 -4.86 14.62 -5.54
N LEU A 20 -4.79 15.07 -6.79
CA LEU A 20 -4.42 16.45 -7.10
C LEU A 20 -5.67 17.31 -7.05
N VAL A 21 -5.63 18.36 -6.22
CA VAL A 21 -6.78 19.25 -6.00
C VAL A 21 -6.39 20.71 -6.19
N GLU A 22 -7.36 21.52 -6.59
CA GLU A 22 -7.25 22.97 -6.64
C GLU A 22 -7.22 23.58 -5.22
N ASN A 23 -6.86 24.85 -5.09
CA ASN A 23 -6.92 25.57 -3.81
C ASN A 23 -8.34 25.65 -3.20
N SER A 24 -9.36 25.35 -3.97
CA SER A 24 -10.73 25.19 -3.50
C SER A 24 -11.04 23.85 -2.85
N GLY A 25 -10.14 22.87 -2.96
CA GLY A 25 -10.32 21.48 -2.57
C GLY A 25 -10.97 20.61 -3.66
N ARG A 26 -11.42 21.18 -4.77
CA ARG A 26 -11.99 20.43 -5.91
C ARG A 26 -10.90 19.65 -6.66
N PRO A 27 -11.21 18.46 -7.20
CA PRO A 27 -10.25 17.70 -8.01
C PRO A 27 -9.72 18.52 -9.18
N SER A 28 -8.46 18.29 -9.52
CA SER A 28 -7.76 18.94 -10.64
C SER A 28 -7.35 17.93 -11.69
N GLU A 29 -7.50 18.27 -12.96
CA GLU A 29 -7.04 17.45 -14.11
C GLU A 29 -5.65 17.87 -14.60
N ARG A 30 -4.90 18.65 -13.82
CA ARG A 30 -3.58 19.21 -14.21
C ARG A 30 -2.41 18.31 -13.79
N ALA A 31 -2.64 17.00 -13.64
CA ALA A 31 -1.58 16.10 -13.19
C ALA A 31 -0.38 16.05 -14.15
N ASP A 32 -0.59 16.13 -15.46
CA ASP A 32 0.53 16.07 -16.43
C ASP A 32 1.43 17.29 -16.30
N GLU A 33 0.87 18.50 -16.16
CA GLU A 33 1.62 19.72 -15.88
C GLU A 33 2.39 19.63 -14.55
N PHE A 34 1.73 19.11 -13.51
CA PHE A 34 2.34 18.91 -12.20
C PHE A 34 3.53 17.94 -12.28
N LEU A 35 3.35 16.77 -12.92
CA LEU A 35 4.38 15.75 -13.06
C LEU A 35 5.57 16.24 -13.90
N GLU A 36 5.32 16.97 -15.00
CA GLU A 36 6.37 17.58 -15.82
C GLU A 36 7.23 18.54 -14.98
N ARG A 37 6.58 19.40 -14.19
CA ARG A 37 7.28 20.34 -13.30
C ARG A 37 8.04 19.65 -12.18
N CYS A 38 7.49 18.58 -11.58
CA CYS A 38 8.20 17.80 -10.58
C CYS A 38 9.45 17.14 -11.16
N ARG A 39 9.33 16.52 -12.33
CA ARG A 39 10.45 15.86 -13.01
C ARG A 39 11.54 16.85 -13.39
N ALA A 40 11.17 17.98 -13.98
CA ALA A 40 12.12 19.05 -14.30
C ALA A 40 12.85 19.59 -13.06
N ALA A 41 12.15 19.75 -11.95
CA ALA A 41 12.76 20.19 -10.70
C ALA A 41 13.64 19.12 -10.03
N ALA A 42 13.44 17.84 -10.38
CA ALA A 42 14.23 16.71 -9.88
C ALA A 42 15.45 16.38 -10.77
N GLU A 43 15.55 16.93 -11.99
CA GLU A 43 16.64 16.64 -12.95
C GLU A 43 18.04 17.00 -12.45
N GLU A 44 18.15 17.91 -11.48
CA GLU A 44 19.43 18.25 -10.85
C GLU A 44 20.03 17.10 -10.03
N GLU A 45 19.21 16.08 -9.67
CA GLU A 45 19.60 14.90 -8.91
C GLU A 45 19.34 13.62 -9.71
N PRO A 46 20.38 12.87 -10.17
CA PRO A 46 20.22 11.68 -11.00
C PRO A 46 19.29 10.62 -10.40
N GLY A 47 18.35 10.12 -11.22
CA GLY A 47 17.41 9.04 -10.84
C GLY A 47 16.19 9.49 -10.02
N ARG A 48 16.02 10.78 -9.73
CA ARG A 48 14.89 11.27 -8.93
C ARG A 48 13.69 11.75 -9.77
N ALA A 49 13.87 11.97 -11.07
CA ALA A 49 12.75 12.28 -11.96
C ALA A 49 11.72 11.14 -12.00
N ASP A 50 12.16 9.89 -11.89
CA ASP A 50 11.30 8.70 -11.89
C ASP A 50 10.47 8.55 -10.59
N CYS A 51 10.73 9.38 -9.58
CA CYS A 51 9.93 9.41 -8.34
C CYS A 51 8.52 9.99 -8.54
N PHE A 52 8.19 10.52 -9.71
CA PHE A 52 6.90 11.15 -10.00
C PHE A 52 6.25 10.49 -11.20
N ALA A 53 5.22 9.67 -10.94
CA ALA A 53 4.55 8.88 -11.94
C ALA A 53 3.06 9.25 -12.10
N PRO A 54 2.50 9.09 -13.31
CA PRO A 54 1.07 9.25 -13.51
C PRO A 54 0.34 7.98 -13.06
N GLU A 55 -0.81 8.17 -12.43
CA GLU A 55 -1.78 7.10 -12.23
C GLU A 55 -2.72 6.97 -13.42
N PHE A 56 -3.55 5.90 -13.44
CA PHE A 56 -4.47 5.61 -14.56
C PHE A 56 -5.58 6.65 -14.76
N VAL A 57 -5.84 7.51 -13.78
CA VAL A 57 -6.76 8.65 -13.91
C VAL A 57 -6.00 9.98 -13.84
N VAL A 58 -6.55 10.99 -14.53
CA VAL A 58 -5.88 12.28 -14.70
C VAL A 58 -5.75 13.08 -13.39
N GLY A 59 -6.61 12.80 -12.41
CA GLY A 59 -6.63 13.49 -11.12
C GLY A 59 -5.79 12.84 -10.03
N LEU A 60 -5.11 11.70 -10.30
CA LEU A 60 -4.22 11.00 -9.38
C LEU A 60 -2.76 11.09 -9.84
N VAL A 61 -1.89 11.22 -8.88
CA VAL A 61 -0.43 11.22 -9.08
C VAL A 61 0.22 10.27 -8.08
N GLU A 62 1.29 9.62 -8.49
CA GLU A 62 2.08 8.74 -7.64
C GLU A 62 3.41 9.40 -7.31
N VAL A 63 3.77 9.39 -6.03
CA VAL A 63 5.03 9.89 -5.49
C VAL A 63 5.79 8.73 -4.89
N ASN A 64 6.97 8.45 -5.44
CA ASN A 64 7.78 7.29 -5.14
C ASN A 64 9.08 7.68 -4.43
N THR A 65 9.66 6.74 -3.69
CA THR A 65 11.03 6.89 -3.21
C THR A 65 11.99 6.12 -4.11
N PRO A 66 13.26 6.56 -4.22
CA PRO A 66 14.31 5.64 -4.66
C PRO A 66 14.37 4.43 -3.74
N PRO A 67 14.78 3.24 -4.24
CA PRO A 67 14.98 2.08 -3.37
C PRO A 67 16.20 2.28 -2.47
N VAL A 68 16.02 2.03 -1.16
CA VAL A 68 17.01 2.26 -0.09
C VAL A 68 17.16 1.04 0.81
N HIS A 69 18.26 0.94 1.58
CA HIS A 69 18.53 -0.20 2.45
C HIS A 69 18.01 -0.04 3.89
N ALA A 70 17.84 1.19 4.37
CA ALA A 70 17.44 1.45 5.74
C ALA A 70 16.13 2.25 5.82
N LEU A 71 15.35 2.01 6.87
CA LEU A 71 14.11 2.74 7.14
C LEU A 71 14.34 4.24 7.35
N SER A 72 15.47 4.62 7.97
CA SER A 72 15.88 6.02 8.12
C SER A 72 16.17 6.71 6.78
N ASP A 73 16.71 5.94 5.82
CA ASP A 73 16.93 6.45 4.47
C ASP A 73 15.61 6.57 3.71
N LEU A 74 14.69 5.61 3.91
CA LEU A 74 13.34 5.68 3.34
C LEU A 74 12.62 6.95 3.81
N GLU A 75 12.65 7.25 5.10
CA GLU A 75 12.07 8.47 5.66
C GLU A 75 12.67 9.74 5.03
N ARG A 76 13.98 9.78 4.88
CA ARG A 76 14.69 10.93 4.29
C ARG A 76 14.29 11.13 2.82
N GLU A 77 14.29 10.05 2.02
CA GLU A 77 13.92 10.09 0.61
C GLU A 77 12.44 10.46 0.44
N TYR A 78 11.57 9.86 1.24
CA TYR A 78 10.15 10.16 1.24
C TYR A 78 9.87 11.62 1.61
N ALA A 79 10.52 12.14 2.65
CA ALA A 79 10.41 13.55 3.02
C ALA A 79 10.93 14.49 1.92
N TRP A 80 11.96 14.11 1.18
CA TRP A 80 12.50 14.88 0.07
C TRP A 80 11.50 14.91 -1.09
N THR A 81 10.99 13.77 -1.54
CA THR A 81 10.05 13.69 -2.66
C THR A 81 8.75 14.42 -2.36
N LEU A 82 8.20 14.26 -1.14
CA LEU A 82 7.00 14.99 -0.74
C LEU A 82 7.21 16.50 -0.68
N ARG A 83 8.36 16.98 -0.20
CA ARG A 83 8.67 18.41 -0.20
C ARG A 83 8.72 19.00 -1.59
N LEU A 84 9.35 18.28 -2.53
CA LEU A 84 9.39 18.71 -3.92
C LEU A 84 7.99 18.76 -4.51
N ALA A 85 7.21 17.70 -4.33
CA ALA A 85 5.82 17.60 -4.78
C ALA A 85 4.96 18.76 -4.24
N LEU A 86 5.01 19.03 -2.92
CA LEU A 86 4.24 20.10 -2.29
C LEU A 86 4.67 21.51 -2.77
N ARG A 87 5.97 21.77 -2.95
CA ARG A 87 6.44 23.04 -3.50
C ARG A 87 5.97 23.25 -4.93
N THR A 88 6.03 22.19 -5.75
CA THR A 88 5.58 22.21 -7.14
C THR A 88 4.07 22.43 -7.22
N ALA A 89 3.28 21.68 -6.45
CA ALA A 89 1.82 21.86 -6.37
C ALA A 89 1.48 23.31 -6.00
N ARG A 90 2.08 23.85 -4.95
CA ARG A 90 1.86 25.24 -4.51
C ARG A 90 2.20 26.26 -5.60
N SER A 91 3.29 26.06 -6.36
CA SER A 91 3.68 26.96 -7.46
C SER A 91 2.66 26.98 -8.60
N LEU A 92 1.88 25.91 -8.74
CA LEU A 92 0.81 25.75 -9.72
C LEU A 92 -0.58 26.15 -9.19
N GLY A 93 -0.68 26.58 -7.94
CA GLY A 93 -1.97 26.83 -7.29
C GLY A 93 -2.74 25.54 -6.97
N LEU A 94 -2.04 24.43 -6.83
CA LEU A 94 -2.58 23.10 -6.56
C LEU A 94 -2.18 22.61 -5.17
N ARG A 95 -2.85 21.54 -4.71
CA ARG A 95 -2.57 20.85 -3.46
C ARG A 95 -2.63 19.34 -3.64
N LEU A 96 -2.02 18.59 -2.73
CA LEU A 96 -2.07 17.13 -2.66
C LEU A 96 -2.97 16.71 -1.51
N TYR A 97 -4.00 15.92 -1.81
CA TYR A 97 -4.89 15.31 -0.82
C TYR A 97 -4.43 13.87 -0.56
N PRO A 98 -4.06 13.50 0.70
CA PRO A 98 -3.30 12.29 0.99
C PRO A 98 -4.12 11.09 1.43
N LEU A 99 -5.47 11.14 1.44
CA LEU A 99 -6.27 10.09 2.05
C LEU A 99 -6.78 9.06 1.04
N GLY A 100 -7.15 7.88 1.53
CA GLY A 100 -7.45 6.70 0.73
C GLY A 100 -8.65 6.80 -0.20
N THR A 101 -9.58 7.74 0.04
CA THR A 101 -10.71 8.03 -0.86
C THR A 101 -10.96 9.53 -0.92
N TYR A 102 -11.37 10.02 -2.10
CA TYR A 102 -11.90 11.40 -2.18
C TYR A 102 -13.30 11.43 -1.56
N PRO A 103 -13.58 12.34 -0.62
CA PRO A 103 -14.78 12.25 0.23
C PRO A 103 -16.10 12.62 -0.47
N LEU A 104 -16.04 13.40 -1.55
CA LEU A 104 -17.22 13.88 -2.30
C LEU A 104 -17.39 13.09 -3.62
N PRO A 105 -18.56 13.21 -4.27
CA PRO A 105 -18.75 12.64 -5.61
C PRO A 105 -17.64 13.08 -6.58
N LEU A 106 -17.07 12.09 -7.30
CA LEU A 106 -15.97 12.28 -8.24
C LEU A 106 -16.23 11.48 -9.50
N GLU A 107 -16.10 12.12 -10.63
CA GLU A 107 -16.11 11.50 -11.97
C GLU A 107 -14.67 11.46 -12.51
N PRO A 108 -13.89 10.39 -12.24
CA PRO A 108 -12.49 10.35 -12.63
C PRO A 108 -12.34 10.14 -14.14
N ALA A 109 -11.52 10.98 -14.76
CA ALA A 109 -11.16 10.83 -16.17
C ALA A 109 -10.02 9.80 -16.31
N VAL A 110 -10.30 8.67 -16.98
CA VAL A 110 -9.28 7.64 -17.26
C VAL A 110 -8.35 8.13 -18.36
N ARG A 111 -7.04 7.94 -18.17
CA ARG A 111 -6.02 8.28 -19.17
C ARG A 111 -6.16 7.43 -20.42
N GLU A 112 -5.78 8.00 -21.54
CA GLU A 112 -5.65 7.23 -22.78
C GLU A 112 -4.44 6.28 -22.68
N GLY A 113 -4.67 4.99 -22.96
CA GLY A 113 -3.65 3.95 -22.94
C GLY A 113 -4.25 2.61 -23.33
N LEU A 114 -3.48 1.75 -23.99
CA LEU A 114 -3.97 0.45 -24.41
C LEU A 114 -4.22 -0.46 -23.21
N ASP A 115 -3.33 -0.41 -22.21
CA ASP A 115 -3.43 -1.15 -20.95
C ASP A 115 -4.67 -0.73 -20.14
N TYR A 116 -4.94 0.57 -20.00
CA TYR A 116 -6.14 1.08 -19.33
C TYR A 116 -7.42 0.68 -20.08
N ARG A 117 -7.42 0.78 -21.41
CA ARG A 117 -8.58 0.33 -22.21
C ARG A 117 -8.87 -1.15 -22.03
N VAL A 118 -7.82 -2.00 -22.03
CA VAL A 118 -7.99 -3.44 -21.77
C VAL A 118 -8.58 -3.67 -20.37
N GLN A 119 -8.07 -2.96 -19.35
CA GLN A 119 -8.54 -3.09 -17.98
C GLN A 119 -9.98 -2.63 -17.81
N VAL A 120 -10.30 -1.41 -18.28
CA VAL A 120 -11.68 -0.85 -18.24
C VAL A 120 -12.67 -1.75 -18.98
N SER A 121 -12.30 -2.22 -20.19
CA SER A 121 -13.19 -3.07 -20.99
C SER A 121 -13.39 -4.46 -20.36
N THR A 122 -12.40 -4.97 -19.64
CA THR A 122 -12.49 -6.29 -19.00
C THR A 122 -13.31 -6.26 -17.72
N VAL A 123 -13.12 -5.25 -16.88
CA VAL A 123 -13.80 -5.09 -15.59
C VAL A 123 -15.21 -4.50 -15.75
N GLY A 124 -15.39 -3.65 -16.75
CA GLY A 124 -16.57 -2.83 -16.99
C GLY A 124 -16.37 -1.40 -16.49
N SER A 125 -16.75 -0.41 -17.34
CA SER A 125 -16.51 1.01 -17.06
C SER A 125 -17.19 1.50 -15.78
N GLU A 126 -18.41 1.05 -15.51
CA GLU A 126 -19.17 1.45 -14.32
C GLU A 126 -18.46 1.08 -13.01
N ARG A 127 -17.85 -0.12 -12.93
CA ARG A 127 -17.09 -0.55 -11.76
C ARG A 127 -15.70 0.04 -11.72
N PHE A 128 -15.07 0.17 -12.87
CA PHE A 128 -13.69 0.64 -12.93
C PHE A 128 -13.54 2.09 -12.50
N VAL A 129 -14.59 2.89 -12.60
CA VAL A 129 -14.65 4.27 -12.10
C VAL A 129 -14.30 4.35 -10.61
N ASP A 130 -14.72 3.37 -9.80
CA ASP A 130 -14.44 3.35 -8.36
C ASP A 130 -12.94 3.21 -8.04
N ALA A 131 -12.15 2.60 -8.92
CA ALA A 131 -10.70 2.60 -8.75
C ALA A 131 -10.12 4.02 -8.75
N GLY A 132 -10.63 4.91 -9.62
CA GLY A 132 -10.18 6.31 -9.71
C GLY A 132 -10.62 7.21 -8.56
N LYS A 133 -11.44 6.70 -7.66
CA LYS A 133 -11.85 7.37 -6.42
C LYS A 133 -11.04 6.92 -5.20
N CYS A 134 -10.09 6.00 -5.41
CA CYS A 134 -9.28 5.39 -4.37
C CYS A 134 -7.80 5.71 -4.58
N ALA A 135 -7.09 6.00 -3.49
CA ALA A 135 -5.65 6.21 -3.46
C ALA A 135 -5.00 5.29 -2.42
N GLY A 136 -3.88 4.68 -2.75
CA GLY A 136 -3.18 3.71 -1.92
C GLY A 136 -1.75 4.08 -1.59
N THR A 137 -1.20 3.31 -0.67
CA THR A 137 0.23 3.30 -0.34
C THR A 137 0.75 1.89 -0.57
N HIS A 138 1.89 1.77 -1.25
CA HIS A 138 2.52 0.51 -1.57
C HIS A 138 3.93 0.46 -0.98
N LEU A 139 4.28 -0.68 -0.38
CA LEU A 139 5.64 -0.92 0.09
C LEU A 139 6.25 -2.09 -0.68
N HIS A 140 7.43 -1.89 -1.21
CA HIS A 140 8.21 -2.87 -1.92
C HIS A 140 9.31 -3.44 -1.05
N LEU A 141 9.37 -4.77 -0.95
CA LEU A 141 10.48 -5.52 -0.36
C LEU A 141 11.26 -6.18 -1.49
N GLU A 142 12.51 -5.78 -1.69
CA GLU A 142 13.37 -6.40 -2.69
C GLU A 142 13.62 -7.88 -2.35
N LEU A 143 13.53 -8.73 -3.36
CA LEU A 143 13.84 -10.14 -3.30
C LEU A 143 15.27 -10.39 -3.80
N GLN A 144 15.81 -11.55 -3.54
CA GLN A 144 17.11 -11.93 -4.11
C GLN A 144 17.08 -11.80 -5.62
N ALA A 145 18.11 -11.20 -6.20
CA ALA A 145 18.19 -11.00 -7.65
C ALA A 145 17.99 -12.31 -8.43
N GLY A 146 17.17 -12.26 -9.47
CA GLY A 146 16.84 -13.43 -10.28
C GLY A 146 15.80 -14.39 -9.67
N THR A 147 15.14 -14.03 -8.57
CA THR A 147 14.05 -14.85 -7.99
C THR A 147 12.77 -14.75 -8.82
N VAL A 148 12.41 -13.55 -9.29
CA VAL A 148 11.19 -13.30 -10.04
C VAL A 148 11.43 -13.38 -11.55
N ASP A 149 10.50 -14.00 -12.25
CA ASP A 149 10.43 -14.06 -13.72
C ASP A 149 9.03 -13.67 -14.19
N ALA A 150 8.93 -12.70 -15.09
CA ALA A 150 7.66 -12.16 -15.53
C ALA A 150 6.78 -13.18 -16.28
N GLY A 151 7.37 -14.17 -16.92
CA GLY A 151 6.66 -15.22 -17.67
C GLY A 151 6.36 -16.48 -16.87
N ALA A 152 7.14 -16.75 -15.81
CA ALA A 152 7.03 -17.97 -15.00
C ALA A 152 6.61 -17.70 -13.54
N GLY A 153 6.55 -16.42 -13.11
CA GLY A 153 6.34 -16.02 -11.73
C GLY A 153 7.61 -16.12 -10.90
N ILE A 154 8.11 -17.31 -10.69
CA ILE A 154 9.38 -17.58 -10.02
C ILE A 154 10.36 -18.18 -11.05
N SER A 155 11.58 -17.66 -11.08
CA SER A 155 12.61 -18.15 -11.99
C SER A 155 12.96 -19.61 -11.72
N SER A 156 13.11 -20.38 -12.79
CA SER A 156 13.58 -21.77 -12.70
C SER A 156 15.01 -21.87 -12.14
N THR A 157 15.80 -20.80 -12.25
CA THR A 157 17.20 -20.73 -11.78
C THR A 157 17.29 -20.17 -10.36
N ALA A 158 16.19 -19.74 -9.74
CA ALA A 158 16.19 -19.28 -8.36
C ALA A 158 16.65 -20.39 -7.40
N SER A 159 17.56 -20.05 -6.49
CA SER A 159 18.06 -20.99 -5.48
C SER A 159 16.94 -21.44 -4.53
N ILE A 160 17.15 -22.56 -3.84
CA ILE A 160 16.20 -23.03 -2.80
C ILE A 160 16.02 -21.94 -1.73
N ALA A 161 17.10 -21.35 -1.23
CA ALA A 161 17.04 -20.30 -0.23
C ALA A 161 16.25 -19.07 -0.71
N ALA A 162 16.41 -18.65 -1.97
CA ALA A 162 15.64 -17.53 -2.54
C ALA A 162 14.14 -17.84 -2.65
N ARG A 163 13.78 -19.08 -2.96
CA ARG A 163 12.39 -19.52 -3.01
C ARG A 163 11.76 -19.61 -1.62
N GLU A 164 12.52 -20.06 -0.63
CA GLU A 164 12.10 -20.12 0.79
C GLU A 164 11.94 -18.70 1.37
N GLU A 165 12.90 -17.79 1.11
CA GLU A 165 12.77 -16.37 1.49
C GLU A 165 11.49 -15.77 0.90
N LEU A 166 11.28 -15.92 -0.40
CA LEU A 166 10.08 -15.41 -1.07
C LEU A 166 8.81 -15.99 -0.46
N LEU A 167 8.75 -17.30 -0.23
CA LEU A 167 7.57 -17.97 0.35
C LEU A 167 7.25 -17.42 1.74
N ASN A 168 8.27 -17.28 2.60
CA ASN A 168 8.11 -16.77 3.95
C ASN A 168 7.66 -15.30 3.94
N LEU A 169 8.24 -14.46 3.08
CA LEU A 169 7.84 -13.06 2.94
C LEU A 169 6.42 -12.91 2.36
N TYR A 170 6.04 -13.76 1.38
CA TYR A 170 4.70 -13.75 0.82
C TYR A 170 3.65 -14.13 1.88
N ASN A 171 3.92 -15.17 2.66
CA ASN A 171 3.03 -15.59 3.73
C ASN A 171 2.98 -14.55 4.87
N LEU A 172 4.12 -13.94 5.22
CA LEU A 172 4.15 -12.82 6.16
C LEU A 172 3.29 -11.65 5.66
N ALA A 173 3.51 -11.20 4.41
CA ALA A 173 2.76 -10.10 3.83
C ALA A 173 1.25 -10.37 3.78
N THR A 174 0.87 -11.62 3.46
CA THR A 174 -0.53 -12.07 3.52
C THR A 174 -1.08 -11.96 4.95
N ALA A 175 -0.32 -12.40 5.96
CA ALA A 175 -0.71 -12.30 7.36
C ALA A 175 -0.84 -10.83 7.83
N LEU A 176 -0.01 -9.92 7.35
CA LEU A 176 -0.04 -8.51 7.74
C LEU A 176 -1.27 -7.74 7.20
N ASP A 177 -1.86 -8.16 6.06
CA ASP A 177 -2.87 -7.37 5.34
C ASP A 177 -4.06 -6.90 6.20
N PRO A 178 -4.74 -7.71 7.04
CA PRO A 178 -5.84 -7.21 7.85
C PRO A 178 -5.44 -6.12 8.85
N ALA A 179 -4.24 -6.23 9.45
CA ALA A 179 -3.74 -5.23 10.38
C ALA A 179 -3.36 -3.93 9.64
N LEU A 180 -2.76 -4.05 8.45
CA LEU A 180 -2.45 -2.90 7.59
C LEU A 180 -3.72 -2.17 7.16
N VAL A 181 -4.74 -2.90 6.70
CA VAL A 181 -6.06 -2.31 6.40
C VAL A 181 -6.59 -1.54 7.61
N ALA A 182 -6.57 -2.13 8.80
CA ALA A 182 -7.16 -1.50 9.99
C ALA A 182 -6.43 -0.25 10.44
N ILE A 183 -5.08 -0.26 10.47
CA ILE A 183 -4.27 0.86 10.99
C ILE A 183 -4.15 2.01 10.00
N THR A 184 -4.28 1.73 8.69
CA THR A 184 -4.17 2.77 7.65
C THR A 184 -5.52 3.34 7.22
N ARG A 185 -6.64 2.94 7.79
CA ARG A 185 -7.95 3.56 7.51
C ARG A 185 -7.86 5.07 7.61
N SER A 186 -8.19 5.76 6.52
CA SER A 186 -7.88 7.18 6.43
C SER A 186 -9.07 8.07 6.11
N CYS A 187 -10.04 7.62 5.33
CA CYS A 187 -11.21 8.41 4.98
C CYS A 187 -12.51 7.64 5.26
N PRO A 188 -13.39 8.14 6.16
CA PRO A 188 -14.66 7.50 6.49
C PRO A 188 -15.75 7.75 5.44
N PHE A 189 -15.49 8.61 4.45
CA PHE A 189 -16.48 9.04 3.47
C PHE A 189 -16.15 8.53 2.05
N PHE A 190 -17.20 8.17 1.32
CA PHE A 190 -17.13 7.83 -0.09
C PHE A 190 -18.39 8.38 -0.78
N GLU A 191 -18.22 9.12 -1.89
CA GLU A 191 -19.34 9.74 -2.62
C GLU A 191 -20.24 10.61 -1.72
N GLY A 192 -19.65 11.34 -0.77
CA GLY A 192 -20.36 12.20 0.18
C GLY A 192 -21.08 11.45 1.29
N ARG A 193 -20.92 10.11 1.40
CA ARG A 193 -21.63 9.30 2.41
C ARG A 193 -20.65 8.69 3.40
N THR A 194 -21.07 8.63 4.65
CA THR A 194 -20.36 7.84 5.67
C THR A 194 -20.51 6.37 5.35
N THR A 195 -19.40 5.64 5.22
CA THR A 195 -19.43 4.22 4.87
C THR A 195 -19.49 3.30 6.08
N GLY A 196 -18.90 3.71 7.22
CA GLY A 196 -18.66 2.84 8.38
C GLY A 196 -17.69 1.70 8.12
N LEU A 197 -17.05 1.70 6.95
CA LEU A 197 -16.19 0.63 6.45
C LEU A 197 -14.84 1.23 6.00
N ALA A 198 -13.82 0.38 5.86
CA ALA A 198 -12.60 0.76 5.15
C ALA A 198 -12.93 1.01 3.66
N ALA A 199 -13.31 2.25 3.33
CA ALA A 199 -13.92 2.61 2.06
C ALA A 199 -13.08 2.15 0.86
N ARG A 200 -11.78 2.47 0.83
CA ARG A 200 -10.88 2.04 -0.25
C ARG A 200 -10.85 0.52 -0.40
N THR A 201 -10.74 -0.23 0.69
CA THR A 201 -10.71 -1.70 0.63
C THR A 201 -12.00 -2.26 0.03
N VAL A 202 -13.16 -1.73 0.42
CA VAL A 202 -14.47 -2.14 -0.11
C VAL A 202 -14.58 -1.80 -1.58
N HIS A 203 -14.38 -0.55 -1.97
CA HIS A 203 -14.65 -0.07 -3.33
C HIS A 203 -13.55 -0.46 -4.34
N TYR A 204 -12.31 -0.63 -3.89
CA TYR A 204 -11.25 -1.11 -4.77
C TYR A 204 -11.22 -2.64 -4.88
N ARG A 205 -11.13 -3.37 -3.76
CA ARG A 205 -11.03 -4.84 -3.80
C ARG A 205 -12.38 -5.50 -4.06
N GLY A 206 -13.43 -5.05 -3.39
CA GLY A 206 -14.71 -5.72 -3.35
C GLY A 206 -14.64 -7.08 -2.65
N SER A 207 -15.78 -7.71 -2.45
CA SER A 207 -15.88 -9.12 -2.02
C SER A 207 -17.31 -9.63 -2.14
N ALA A 208 -17.55 -10.56 -3.03
CA ALA A 208 -18.85 -11.23 -3.12
C ALA A 208 -19.21 -12.00 -1.84
N ILE A 209 -18.21 -12.54 -1.11
CA ILE A 209 -18.42 -13.30 0.13
C ILE A 209 -18.96 -12.39 1.25
N PHE A 210 -18.49 -11.15 1.31
CA PHE A 210 -18.90 -10.16 2.32
C PHE A 210 -20.00 -9.23 1.82
N GLY A 211 -20.42 -9.35 0.56
CA GLY A 211 -21.39 -8.46 -0.05
C GLY A 211 -20.83 -7.04 -0.30
N TRP A 212 -19.51 -6.89 -0.46
CA TRP A 212 -18.87 -5.63 -0.78
C TRP A 212 -18.77 -5.43 -2.28
N GLU A 213 -19.41 -4.38 -2.78
CA GLU A 213 -19.31 -4.00 -4.18
C GLU A 213 -18.07 -3.13 -4.40
N GLY A 214 -17.22 -3.55 -5.33
CA GLY A 214 -15.97 -2.89 -5.70
C GLY A 214 -15.47 -3.38 -7.05
N VAL A 215 -14.35 -2.84 -7.50
CA VAL A 215 -13.79 -3.08 -8.84
C VAL A 215 -13.63 -4.56 -9.15
N TYR A 216 -13.11 -5.34 -8.19
CA TYR A 216 -12.75 -6.75 -8.41
C TYR A 216 -13.67 -7.74 -7.69
N THR A 217 -14.90 -7.35 -7.33
CA THR A 217 -15.87 -8.24 -6.63
C THR A 217 -16.05 -9.58 -7.34
N ASP A 218 -16.18 -9.57 -8.68
CA ASP A 218 -16.37 -10.78 -9.50
C ASP A 218 -15.04 -11.41 -9.97
N LEU A 219 -13.92 -10.84 -9.58
CA LEU A 219 -12.57 -11.29 -9.95
C LEU A 219 -11.67 -11.45 -8.71
N PRO A 220 -12.06 -12.27 -7.71
CA PRO A 220 -11.33 -12.38 -6.46
C PRO A 220 -9.89 -12.88 -6.64
N GLN A 221 -9.60 -13.67 -7.68
CA GLN A 221 -8.24 -14.12 -7.99
C GLN A 221 -7.31 -12.94 -8.31
N VAL A 222 -7.87 -11.84 -8.83
CA VAL A 222 -7.14 -10.70 -9.34
C VAL A 222 -7.02 -9.57 -8.32
N GLY A 223 -8.04 -9.38 -7.45
CA GLY A 223 -8.12 -8.24 -6.54
C GLY A 223 -8.22 -8.57 -5.05
N ALA A 224 -8.63 -9.79 -4.66
CA ALA A 224 -8.77 -10.14 -3.25
C ALA A 224 -7.43 -10.56 -2.61
N LEU A 225 -7.40 -10.60 -1.27
CA LEU A 225 -6.33 -11.27 -0.53
C LEU A 225 -6.36 -12.75 -0.87
N LEU A 226 -5.24 -13.26 -1.41
CA LEU A 226 -5.11 -14.67 -1.75
C LEU A 226 -4.65 -15.50 -0.52
N PRO A 227 -4.97 -16.81 -0.49
CA PRO A 227 -4.49 -17.71 0.55
C PRO A 227 -2.96 -17.76 0.60
N TYR A 228 -2.45 -18.16 1.76
CA TYR A 228 -1.06 -18.54 1.92
C TYR A 228 -0.64 -19.59 0.87
N ALA A 229 0.62 -19.58 0.52
CA ALA A 229 1.21 -20.63 -0.29
C ALA A 229 1.89 -21.67 0.62
N ASP A 230 1.70 -22.95 0.32
CA ASP A 230 2.33 -24.04 1.07
C ASP A 230 3.79 -24.23 0.68
N ASP A 231 4.10 -23.93 -0.59
CA ASP A 231 5.42 -24.06 -1.20
C ASP A 231 5.54 -23.11 -2.42
N ALA A 232 6.73 -23.04 -3.00
CA ALA A 232 7.00 -22.20 -4.17
C ALA A 232 6.18 -22.61 -5.41
N GLU A 233 5.93 -23.92 -5.58
CA GLU A 233 5.10 -24.43 -6.67
C GLU A 233 3.64 -24.03 -6.51
N HIS A 234 3.12 -24.00 -5.27
CA HIS A 234 1.80 -23.48 -4.99
C HIS A 234 1.72 -21.99 -5.32
N LEU A 235 2.73 -21.20 -4.94
CA LEU A 235 2.77 -19.78 -5.28
C LEU A 235 2.79 -19.56 -6.80
N ILE A 236 3.55 -20.37 -7.56
CA ILE A 236 3.55 -20.36 -9.03
C ILE A 236 2.15 -20.69 -9.57
N ARG A 237 1.49 -21.73 -9.06
CA ARG A 237 0.12 -22.09 -9.48
C ARG A 237 -0.86 -20.94 -9.24
N GLN A 238 -0.78 -20.23 -8.11
CA GLN A 238 -1.61 -19.06 -7.84
C GLN A 238 -1.44 -17.96 -8.90
N GLN A 239 -0.19 -17.71 -9.36
CA GLN A 239 0.06 -16.73 -10.43
C GLN A 239 -0.63 -17.16 -11.74
N PHE A 240 -0.51 -18.44 -12.13
CA PHE A 240 -1.17 -18.96 -13.32
C PHE A 240 -2.70 -18.97 -13.21
N ASP A 241 -3.25 -19.27 -12.04
CA ASP A 241 -4.71 -19.27 -11.81
C ASP A 241 -5.27 -17.85 -11.93
N ARG A 242 -4.58 -16.87 -11.35
CA ARG A 242 -4.90 -15.45 -11.51
C ARG A 242 -4.85 -15.00 -12.98
N TYR A 243 -3.79 -15.32 -13.68
CA TYR A 243 -3.64 -15.00 -15.09
C TYR A 243 -4.75 -15.62 -15.95
N ARG A 244 -5.07 -16.89 -15.72
CA ARG A 244 -6.18 -17.58 -16.40
C ARG A 244 -7.55 -16.95 -16.08
N ALA A 245 -7.78 -16.55 -14.83
CA ALA A 245 -8.99 -15.86 -14.43
C ALA A 245 -9.14 -14.53 -15.19
N TRP A 246 -8.04 -13.77 -15.31
CA TRP A 246 -8.01 -12.52 -16.08
C TRP A 246 -8.32 -12.74 -17.56
N LEU A 247 -7.64 -13.69 -18.22
CA LEU A 247 -7.92 -14.00 -19.64
C LEU A 247 -9.36 -14.48 -19.85
N THR A 248 -9.91 -15.23 -18.90
CA THR A 248 -11.32 -15.66 -18.95
C THR A 248 -12.27 -14.47 -18.83
N ALA A 249 -11.95 -13.49 -17.98
CA ALA A 249 -12.73 -12.26 -17.85
C ALA A 249 -12.67 -11.44 -19.13
N MET A 250 -11.51 -11.31 -19.77
CA MET A 250 -11.33 -10.67 -21.07
C MET A 250 -12.20 -11.33 -22.15
N ASP A 251 -12.17 -12.67 -22.24
CA ASP A 251 -12.97 -13.41 -23.22
C ASP A 251 -14.48 -13.16 -23.01
N ARG A 252 -14.94 -13.15 -21.75
CA ARG A 252 -16.36 -12.85 -21.42
C ARG A 252 -16.76 -11.42 -21.76
N ALA A 253 -15.82 -10.49 -21.62
CA ALA A 253 -16.01 -9.07 -21.97
C ALA A 253 -15.83 -8.78 -23.48
N GLY A 254 -15.46 -9.79 -24.30
CA GLY A 254 -15.17 -9.63 -25.72
C GLY A 254 -13.87 -8.87 -26.00
N VAL A 255 -12.94 -8.83 -25.06
CA VAL A 255 -11.64 -8.17 -25.19
C VAL A 255 -10.62 -9.15 -25.76
N GLU A 256 -10.02 -8.81 -26.90
CA GLU A 256 -9.04 -9.67 -27.56
C GLU A 256 -7.76 -9.81 -26.73
N ARG A 257 -7.32 -11.04 -26.46
CA ARG A 257 -6.09 -11.34 -25.69
C ARG A 257 -4.83 -10.72 -26.28
N ARG A 258 -4.77 -10.53 -27.62
CA ARG A 258 -3.65 -9.87 -28.28
C ARG A 258 -3.47 -8.43 -27.80
N LEU A 259 -4.55 -7.69 -27.49
CA LEU A 259 -4.47 -6.32 -27.00
C LEU A 259 -3.78 -6.27 -25.63
N PHE A 260 -4.02 -7.28 -24.79
CA PHE A 260 -3.32 -7.41 -23.51
C PHE A 260 -1.81 -7.65 -23.70
N ALA A 261 -1.43 -8.54 -24.63
CA ALA A 261 -0.02 -8.78 -24.95
C ALA A 261 0.64 -7.52 -25.54
N GLU A 262 -0.02 -6.82 -26.46
CA GLU A 262 0.45 -5.55 -27.04
C GLU A 262 0.61 -4.44 -25.98
N ALA A 263 -0.22 -4.46 -24.93
CA ALA A 263 -0.12 -3.57 -23.76
C ALA A 263 1.00 -3.98 -22.77
N GLY A 264 1.83 -4.96 -23.12
CA GLY A 264 2.90 -5.49 -22.25
C GLY A 264 2.38 -6.41 -21.15
N GLY A 265 1.21 -7.04 -21.37
CA GLY A 265 0.62 -8.02 -20.46
C GLY A 265 1.43 -9.31 -20.40
N ASP A 266 1.72 -9.76 -19.18
CA ASP A 266 2.39 -11.01 -18.87
C ASP A 266 1.71 -11.70 -17.67
N LEU A 267 2.31 -12.78 -17.16
CA LEU A 267 1.78 -13.56 -16.04
C LEU A 267 1.57 -12.72 -14.77
N LEU A 268 2.46 -11.75 -14.50
CA LEU A 268 2.43 -10.93 -13.29
C LEU A 268 1.59 -9.65 -13.42
N ARG A 269 1.25 -9.23 -14.65
CA ARG A 269 0.54 -7.96 -14.88
C ARG A 269 -0.86 -7.91 -14.24
N PRO A 270 -1.76 -8.91 -14.38
CA PRO A 270 -3.12 -8.83 -13.84
C PRO A 270 -3.16 -9.16 -12.34
N ALA A 271 -2.48 -8.36 -11.52
CA ALA A 271 -2.32 -8.55 -10.10
C ALA A 271 -2.60 -7.26 -9.34
N TRP A 272 -3.86 -7.05 -8.99
CA TRP A 272 -4.31 -5.94 -8.13
C TRP A 272 -4.57 -6.42 -6.69
N ASN A 273 -4.10 -7.62 -6.36
CA ASN A 273 -4.14 -8.21 -5.02
C ASN A 273 -3.33 -7.35 -4.04
N PRO A 274 -3.71 -7.32 -2.75
CA PRO A 274 -2.98 -6.55 -1.72
C PRO A 274 -1.54 -7.01 -1.50
N VAL A 275 -1.23 -8.24 -1.91
CA VAL A 275 0.13 -8.79 -1.93
C VAL A 275 0.40 -9.37 -3.31
N ARG A 276 1.43 -8.89 -3.98
CA ARG A 276 1.79 -9.39 -5.31
C ARG A 276 3.29 -9.50 -5.53
N LEU A 277 3.68 -10.41 -6.42
CA LEU A 277 5.00 -10.39 -7.03
C LEU A 277 5.04 -9.30 -8.10
N ASN A 278 6.03 -8.41 -8.01
CA ASN A 278 6.24 -7.36 -8.99
C ASN A 278 7.36 -7.76 -9.95
N ARG A 279 7.17 -7.46 -11.24
CA ARG A 279 8.15 -7.74 -12.31
C ARG A 279 9.52 -7.08 -12.09
N GLN A 280 9.59 -6.08 -11.22
CA GLN A 280 10.84 -5.43 -10.81
C GLN A 280 11.66 -6.27 -9.81
N GLY A 281 11.21 -7.47 -9.45
CA GLY A 281 11.91 -8.33 -8.49
C GLY A 281 11.61 -8.02 -7.03
N THR A 282 10.45 -7.47 -6.75
CA THR A 282 10.00 -7.15 -5.39
C THR A 282 8.73 -7.92 -5.02
N LEU A 283 8.53 -8.11 -3.73
CA LEU A 283 7.23 -8.39 -3.15
C LEU A 283 6.60 -7.05 -2.76
N GLU A 284 5.41 -6.78 -3.28
CA GLU A 284 4.71 -5.52 -3.10
C GLU A 284 3.48 -5.72 -2.20
N LEU A 285 3.43 -4.95 -1.10
CA LEU A 285 2.27 -4.84 -0.22
C LEU A 285 1.52 -3.55 -0.59
N ARG A 286 0.31 -3.68 -1.10
CA ARG A 286 -0.50 -2.57 -1.65
C ARG A 286 -1.91 -2.45 -1.06
N GLY A 287 -2.10 -3.11 0.08
CA GLY A 287 -3.38 -3.13 0.78
C GLY A 287 -3.72 -1.89 1.60
N MET A 288 -2.78 -0.97 1.73
CA MET A 288 -2.89 0.21 2.60
C MET A 288 -3.59 1.38 1.93
N ASP A 289 -4.38 2.12 2.68
CA ASP A 289 -4.89 3.42 2.24
C ASP A 289 -3.72 4.41 2.10
N SER A 290 -3.81 5.34 1.15
CA SER A 290 -3.00 6.56 1.20
C SER A 290 -3.31 7.32 2.48
N ASN A 291 -2.26 7.89 3.13
CA ASN A 291 -2.38 8.47 4.45
C ASN A 291 -1.32 9.55 4.69
N TYR A 292 -1.38 10.14 5.86
CA TYR A 292 -0.34 11.06 6.33
C TYR A 292 1.01 10.35 6.52
N PRO A 293 2.14 11.07 6.38
CA PRO A 293 3.47 10.51 6.50
C PRO A 293 3.74 9.72 7.78
N GLU A 294 3.21 10.15 8.92
CA GLU A 294 3.37 9.45 10.20
C GLU A 294 2.77 8.04 10.14
N VAL A 295 1.56 7.88 9.58
CA VAL A 295 0.89 6.57 9.46
C VAL A 295 1.59 5.71 8.41
N THR A 296 1.93 6.31 7.26
CA THR A 296 2.65 5.64 6.17
C THR A 296 3.99 5.06 6.65
N LEU A 297 4.79 5.87 7.34
CA LEU A 297 6.09 5.43 7.87
C LEU A 297 5.95 4.45 9.04
N THR A 298 4.89 4.54 9.84
CA THR A 298 4.58 3.55 10.89
C THR A 298 4.25 2.19 10.28
N ALA A 299 3.43 2.15 9.23
CA ALA A 299 3.13 0.92 8.50
C ALA A 299 4.39 0.34 7.84
N ALA A 300 5.22 1.18 7.23
CA ALA A 300 6.52 0.77 6.67
C ALA A 300 7.43 0.17 7.74
N ALA A 301 7.56 0.80 8.91
CA ALA A 301 8.36 0.30 10.02
C ALA A 301 7.87 -1.08 10.51
N MET A 302 6.55 -1.27 10.59
CA MET A 302 5.95 -2.55 10.97
C MET A 302 6.27 -3.65 9.96
N ILE A 303 6.12 -3.38 8.67
CA ILE A 303 6.38 -4.35 7.59
C ILE A 303 7.87 -4.69 7.54
N VAL A 304 8.74 -3.68 7.51
CA VAL A 304 10.19 -3.85 7.42
C VAL A 304 10.73 -4.57 8.66
N GLY A 305 10.32 -4.17 9.87
CA GLY A 305 10.73 -4.83 11.10
C GLY A 305 10.34 -6.31 11.14
N ALA A 306 9.13 -6.64 10.70
CA ALA A 306 8.69 -8.04 10.62
C ALA A 306 9.46 -8.83 9.55
N ALA A 307 9.69 -8.25 8.36
CA ALA A 307 10.44 -8.89 7.28
C ALA A 307 11.91 -9.11 7.64
N ASP A 308 12.55 -8.13 8.25
CA ASP A 308 13.95 -8.23 8.70
C ASP A 308 14.11 -9.28 9.78
N ARG A 309 13.14 -9.40 10.69
CA ARG A 309 13.15 -10.47 11.69
C ARG A 309 13.07 -11.85 11.05
N ILE A 310 12.16 -12.05 10.07
CA ILE A 310 12.08 -13.31 9.31
C ILE A 310 13.42 -13.65 8.66
N ARG A 311 14.05 -12.67 8.00
CA ARG A 311 15.33 -12.86 7.31
C ARG A 311 16.48 -13.14 8.28
N ARG A 312 16.61 -12.33 9.31
CA ARG A 312 17.71 -12.41 10.30
C ARG A 312 17.67 -13.72 11.09
N ASP A 313 16.48 -14.11 11.53
CA ASP A 313 16.30 -15.26 12.42
C ASP A 313 16.03 -16.54 11.62
N GLY A 314 15.90 -16.45 10.27
CA GLY A 314 15.64 -17.60 9.39
C GLY A 314 14.30 -18.27 9.63
N LEU A 315 13.27 -17.49 10.06
CA LEU A 315 11.99 -18.05 10.48
C LEU A 315 11.16 -18.55 9.32
N GLN A 316 10.55 -19.71 9.48
CA GLN A 316 9.48 -20.18 8.59
C GLN A 316 8.12 -19.59 9.02
N VAL A 317 7.38 -19.04 8.06
CA VAL A 317 6.02 -18.53 8.31
C VAL A 317 4.99 -19.62 8.04
N VAL A 318 4.40 -20.15 9.11
CA VAL A 318 3.50 -21.31 9.06
C VAL A 318 2.08 -20.93 9.46
N PRO A 319 1.10 -21.00 8.52
CA PRO A 319 -0.30 -20.84 8.87
C PRO A 319 -0.80 -21.98 9.77
N ASP A 320 -1.42 -21.63 10.91
CA ASP A 320 -1.99 -22.59 11.85
C ASP A 320 -3.41 -22.17 12.26
N ALA A 321 -4.39 -23.03 12.00
CA ALA A 321 -5.80 -22.76 12.32
C ALA A 321 -6.08 -22.63 13.83
N ARG A 322 -5.16 -23.09 14.68
CA ARG A 322 -5.30 -23.07 16.15
C ARG A 322 -4.85 -21.75 16.76
N VAL A 323 -3.94 -21.01 16.07
CA VAL A 323 -3.45 -19.73 16.58
C VAL A 323 -4.35 -18.57 16.16
N ARG A 324 -4.38 -17.52 16.99
CA ARG A 324 -5.24 -16.35 16.78
C ARG A 324 -4.46 -15.08 16.45
N SER A 325 -3.20 -15.09 16.72
CA SER A 325 -2.24 -13.98 16.59
C SER A 325 -0.90 -14.52 16.12
N PHE A 326 0.09 -13.66 16.00
CA PHE A 326 1.47 -14.09 15.75
C PHE A 326 2.01 -14.80 17.00
N GLU A 327 2.55 -15.99 16.80
CA GLU A 327 3.18 -16.80 17.85
C GLU A 327 4.51 -17.30 17.29
N ASP A 328 5.61 -16.76 17.78
CA ASP A 328 6.95 -17.15 17.33
C ASP A 328 7.61 -18.14 18.29
N THR A 329 8.41 -19.01 17.71
CA THR A 329 9.31 -19.94 18.36
C THR A 329 10.70 -19.76 17.75
N GLU A 330 11.69 -20.56 18.17
CA GLU A 330 13.08 -20.44 17.69
C GLU A 330 13.22 -20.43 16.17
N ASP A 331 12.45 -21.29 15.45
CA ASP A 331 12.57 -21.47 13.99
C ASP A 331 11.29 -21.13 13.21
N VAL A 332 10.18 -20.82 13.89
CA VAL A 332 8.87 -20.73 13.24
C VAL A 332 8.07 -19.55 13.76
N LEU A 333 7.55 -18.75 12.85
CA LEU A 333 6.46 -17.83 13.11
C LEU A 333 5.14 -18.50 12.69
N ARG A 334 4.27 -18.81 13.67
CA ARG A 334 2.91 -19.26 13.40
C ARG A 334 1.99 -18.06 13.24
N VAL A 335 1.18 -18.10 12.19
CA VAL A 335 0.18 -17.07 11.87
C VAL A 335 -1.20 -17.69 11.76
N PRO A 336 -2.31 -16.94 11.98
CA PRO A 336 -3.65 -17.49 11.87
C PRO A 336 -3.89 -18.13 10.51
N GLY A 337 -4.53 -19.30 10.48
CA GLY A 337 -4.93 -19.95 9.24
C GLY A 337 -5.84 -19.06 8.39
N PHE A 338 -5.81 -19.21 7.07
CA PHE A 338 -6.45 -18.29 6.12
C PHE A 338 -7.96 -18.14 6.32
N GLY A 339 -8.68 -19.22 6.73
CA GLY A 339 -10.10 -19.12 7.03
C GLY A 339 -10.41 -18.07 8.10
N ARG A 340 -9.53 -17.94 9.11
CA ARG A 340 -9.62 -16.88 10.12
C ARG A 340 -9.10 -15.54 9.60
N LEU A 341 -7.95 -15.53 8.93
CA LEU A 341 -7.32 -14.31 8.44
C LEU A 341 -8.19 -13.59 7.41
N GLY A 342 -8.46 -14.26 6.29
CA GLY A 342 -9.21 -13.69 5.14
C GLY A 342 -10.72 -13.65 5.37
N GLY A 343 -11.24 -14.46 6.32
CA GLY A 343 -12.64 -14.46 6.72
C GLY A 343 -12.90 -13.48 7.87
N GLU A 344 -12.55 -13.88 9.10
CA GLU A 344 -12.91 -13.13 10.32
C GLU A 344 -12.11 -11.85 10.47
N LEU A 345 -10.76 -11.91 10.44
CA LEU A 345 -9.92 -10.76 10.73
C LEU A 345 -10.02 -9.67 9.66
N LEU A 346 -10.00 -10.03 8.38
CA LEU A 346 -10.14 -9.05 7.30
C LEU A 346 -11.51 -8.39 7.34
N HIS A 347 -12.59 -9.18 7.50
CA HIS A 347 -13.94 -8.61 7.63
C HIS A 347 -14.02 -7.64 8.81
N THR A 348 -13.48 -8.03 9.98
CA THR A 348 -13.49 -7.19 11.16
C THR A 348 -12.62 -5.93 11.01
N ALA A 349 -11.46 -6.05 10.36
CA ALA A 349 -10.59 -4.90 10.05
C ALA A 349 -11.31 -3.86 9.17
N VAL A 350 -12.10 -4.34 8.21
CA VAL A 350 -12.87 -3.46 7.32
C VAL A 350 -14.08 -2.84 8.03
N THR A 351 -14.78 -3.58 8.90
CA THR A 351 -16.02 -3.10 9.55
C THR A 351 -15.78 -2.40 10.87
N GLY A 352 -14.94 -2.95 11.75
CA GLY A 352 -14.67 -2.43 13.10
C GLY A 352 -13.31 -1.72 13.24
N GLY A 353 -12.40 -1.94 12.28
CA GLY A 353 -11.05 -1.39 12.34
C GLY A 353 -10.32 -1.79 13.62
N VAL A 354 -9.44 -0.92 14.09
CA VAL A 354 -8.66 -1.12 15.32
C VAL A 354 -9.47 -0.96 16.61
N ASN A 355 -10.73 -0.57 16.53
CA ASN A 355 -11.64 -0.51 17.68
C ASN A 355 -12.21 -1.89 18.07
N ASP A 356 -12.15 -2.87 17.16
CA ASP A 356 -12.50 -4.25 17.48
C ASP A 356 -11.32 -4.94 18.19
N GLU A 357 -11.57 -5.51 19.37
CA GLU A 357 -10.53 -6.11 20.21
C GLU A 357 -9.82 -7.27 19.53
N ARG A 358 -10.44 -7.97 18.60
CA ARG A 358 -9.80 -9.06 17.83
C ARG A 358 -8.71 -8.51 16.92
N VAL A 359 -9.00 -7.38 16.26
CA VAL A 359 -8.04 -6.69 15.38
C VAL A 359 -6.95 -6.01 16.21
N ALA A 360 -7.32 -5.36 17.30
CA ALA A 360 -6.37 -4.69 18.18
C ALA A 360 -5.38 -5.69 18.80
N THR A 361 -5.86 -6.84 19.32
CA THR A 361 -5.00 -7.91 19.85
C THR A 361 -4.10 -8.51 18.76
N TYR A 362 -4.64 -8.66 17.54
CA TYR A 362 -3.85 -9.12 16.40
C TYR A 362 -2.72 -8.14 16.07
N LEU A 363 -3.04 -6.86 16.01
CA LEU A 363 -2.05 -5.80 15.78
C LEU A 363 -1.01 -5.74 16.92
N ASP A 364 -1.42 -5.90 18.19
CA ASP A 364 -0.50 -5.99 19.34
C ASP A 364 0.57 -7.07 19.11
N SER A 365 0.17 -8.26 18.66
CA SER A 365 1.09 -9.38 18.39
C SER A 365 2.04 -9.11 17.23
N ILE A 366 1.58 -8.43 16.17
CA ILE A 366 2.42 -8.04 15.03
C ILE A 366 3.45 -7.00 15.47
N LEU A 367 3.03 -5.98 16.23
CA LEU A 367 3.95 -4.95 16.74
C LEU A 367 4.98 -5.52 17.73
N GLU A 368 4.62 -6.55 18.49
CA GLU A 368 5.56 -7.27 19.34
C GLU A 368 6.56 -8.05 18.50
N PHE A 369 6.09 -8.74 17.46
CA PHE A 369 6.95 -9.49 16.55
C PHE A 369 7.86 -8.58 15.74
N ALA A 370 7.37 -7.47 15.18
CA ALA A 370 8.16 -6.53 14.39
C ALA A 370 9.27 -5.83 15.19
N GLY A 371 9.18 -5.87 16.53
CA GLY A 371 10.14 -5.24 17.43
C GLY A 371 9.81 -3.76 17.70
N VAL A 372 10.35 -3.25 18.82
CA VAL A 372 10.04 -1.89 19.31
C VAL A 372 11.22 -0.93 19.21
N GLU A 373 12.21 -1.24 18.40
CA GLU A 373 13.38 -0.35 18.22
C GLU A 373 12.98 0.92 17.45
N ASP A 374 11.98 0.86 16.61
CA ASP A 374 11.42 2.06 15.95
C ASP A 374 10.51 2.83 16.92
N GLU A 375 10.81 4.12 17.10
CA GLU A 375 10.09 5.00 18.03
C GLU A 375 8.61 5.17 17.64
N ARG A 376 8.24 5.05 16.37
CA ARG A 376 6.84 5.12 15.90
C ARG A 376 6.06 3.93 16.42
N LEU A 377 6.60 2.72 16.30
CA LEU A 377 5.97 1.50 16.81
C LEU A 377 5.86 1.55 18.33
N ALA A 378 6.92 2.02 19.02
CA ALA A 378 6.91 2.19 20.46
C ALA A 378 5.85 3.20 20.92
N ARG A 379 5.69 4.32 20.19
CA ARG A 379 4.67 5.36 20.46
C ARG A 379 3.26 4.80 20.23
N LEU A 380 3.03 4.08 19.13
CA LEU A 380 1.77 3.44 18.83
C LEU A 380 1.32 2.48 19.94
N ARG A 381 2.24 1.62 20.42
CA ARG A 381 2.00 0.71 21.55
C ARG A 381 1.75 1.46 22.87
N ARG A 382 2.50 2.55 23.15
CA ARG A 382 2.25 3.38 24.34
C ARG A 382 0.84 4.00 24.30
N HIS A 383 0.45 4.53 23.15
CA HIS A 383 -0.89 5.11 22.98
C HIS A 383 -1.96 4.07 23.29
N ARG A 384 -1.92 2.88 22.67
CA ARG A 384 -2.85 1.77 22.94
C ARG A 384 -2.91 1.40 24.41
N ARG A 385 -1.76 1.28 25.10
CA ARG A 385 -1.73 0.96 26.53
C ARG A 385 -2.35 2.04 27.40
N THR A 386 -2.24 3.29 27.00
CA THR A 386 -2.73 4.43 27.80
C THR A 386 -4.21 4.70 27.59
N THR A 387 -4.70 4.61 26.33
CA THR A 387 -6.05 5.00 25.93
C THR A 387 -7.00 3.81 25.75
N GLY A 388 -6.45 2.60 25.58
CA GLY A 388 -7.22 1.41 25.26
C GLY A 388 -7.49 1.22 23.77
N VAL A 389 -7.13 2.18 22.90
CA VAL A 389 -7.39 2.16 21.45
C VAL A 389 -6.15 2.55 20.66
N TYR A 390 -6.08 2.15 19.40
CA TYR A 390 -5.10 2.65 18.46
C TYR A 390 -5.61 3.93 17.78
N PRO A 391 -4.76 4.95 17.58
CA PRO A 391 -5.13 6.11 16.80
C PRO A 391 -5.21 5.76 15.31
N THR A 392 -6.22 6.25 14.62
CA THR A 392 -6.32 6.20 13.16
C THR A 392 -6.69 7.56 12.60
N THR A 393 -6.32 7.84 11.37
CA THR A 393 -6.71 9.08 10.67
C THR A 393 -8.23 9.18 10.56
N GLU A 394 -8.90 8.07 10.26
CA GLU A 394 -10.36 8.01 10.18
C GLU A 394 -11.03 8.42 11.51
N ALA A 395 -10.55 7.89 12.64
CA ALA A 395 -11.12 8.26 13.96
C ALA A 395 -10.96 9.76 14.24
N GLY A 396 -9.79 10.33 13.93
CA GLY A 396 -9.56 11.77 14.08
C GLY A 396 -10.44 12.63 13.15
N ILE A 397 -10.80 12.13 11.97
CA ILE A 397 -11.74 12.83 11.09
C ILE A 397 -13.16 12.76 11.67
N LEU A 398 -13.59 11.60 12.15
CA LEU A 398 -14.93 11.43 12.70
C LEU A 398 -15.20 12.24 13.98
N GLU A 399 -14.15 12.63 14.71
CA GLU A 399 -14.28 13.57 15.84
C GLU A 399 -14.73 14.97 15.41
N ASP A 400 -14.41 15.38 14.19
CA ASP A 400 -14.76 16.70 13.63
C ASP A 400 -16.14 16.72 12.95
N TYR A 401 -16.70 15.57 12.66
CA TYR A 401 -17.96 15.43 11.92
C TYR A 401 -18.95 14.61 12.74
N ASP A 402 -20.18 15.11 12.85
CA ASP A 402 -21.26 14.40 13.53
C ASP A 402 -21.55 13.08 12.78
N SER A 403 -21.28 11.96 13.45
CA SER A 403 -21.46 10.62 12.90
C SER A 403 -22.92 10.28 12.54
N ASP A 404 -23.90 11.03 13.11
CA ASP A 404 -25.33 10.85 12.82
C ASP A 404 -25.75 11.50 11.50
N VAL A 405 -24.88 12.34 10.90
CA VAL A 405 -25.09 12.93 9.58
C VAL A 405 -24.56 11.95 8.53
N GLY A 406 -25.43 11.10 8.00
CA GLY A 406 -25.07 10.09 6.99
C GLY A 406 -24.52 10.64 5.64
N HIS A 407 -24.44 11.97 5.50
CA HIS A 407 -23.98 12.66 4.29
C HIS A 407 -23.17 13.91 4.62
N LEU A 408 -22.07 14.13 3.89
CA LEU A 408 -21.36 15.40 3.82
C LEU A 408 -22.06 16.34 2.84
N SER A 409 -22.29 17.58 3.25
CA SER A 409 -22.52 18.65 2.28
C SER A 409 -21.24 18.91 1.47
N GLU A 410 -21.36 19.53 0.31
CA GLU A 410 -20.23 19.90 -0.51
C GLU A 410 -19.22 20.77 0.27
N ASP A 411 -19.69 21.76 1.01
CA ASP A 411 -18.83 22.65 1.81
C ASP A 411 -18.08 21.91 2.92
N GLU A 412 -18.70 20.92 3.57
CA GLU A 412 -18.06 20.08 4.58
C GLU A 412 -16.99 19.21 3.96
N GLY A 413 -17.31 18.57 2.83
CA GLY A 413 -16.35 17.74 2.12
C GLY A 413 -15.14 18.53 1.61
N LEU A 414 -15.35 19.73 1.06
CA LEU A 414 -14.23 20.58 0.63
C LEU A 414 -13.38 21.07 1.81
N ARG A 415 -14.00 21.40 2.97
CA ARG A 415 -13.25 21.71 4.21
C ARG A 415 -12.42 20.54 4.68
N LEU A 416 -12.96 19.30 4.63
CA LEU A 416 -12.21 18.09 4.96
C LEU A 416 -11.00 17.95 4.05
N VAL A 417 -11.19 18.08 2.72
CA VAL A 417 -10.10 17.99 1.74
C VAL A 417 -9.00 19.01 2.07
N LEU A 418 -9.37 20.28 2.29
CA LEU A 418 -8.39 21.33 2.59
C LEU A 418 -7.67 21.08 3.92
N LYS A 419 -8.41 20.66 4.97
CA LYS A 419 -7.81 20.29 6.26
C LYS A 419 -6.82 19.14 6.13
N ALA A 420 -7.13 18.14 5.30
CA ALA A 420 -6.22 17.03 5.04
C ALA A 420 -4.96 17.48 4.28
N CYS A 421 -5.09 18.38 3.31
CA CYS A 421 -3.95 18.99 2.65
C CYS A 421 -3.07 19.79 3.63
N ASP A 422 -3.66 20.58 4.52
CA ASP A 422 -2.95 21.33 5.58
C ASP A 422 -2.19 20.37 6.52
N GLY A 423 -2.83 19.27 6.91
CA GLY A 423 -2.24 18.22 7.73
C GLY A 423 -1.02 17.56 7.06
N LEU A 424 -1.10 17.28 5.76
CA LEU A 424 0.03 16.76 4.99
C LEU A 424 1.20 17.76 4.99
N GLU A 425 0.94 19.02 4.67
CA GLU A 425 1.97 20.07 4.65
C GLU A 425 2.64 20.25 6.01
N ALA A 426 1.86 20.23 7.10
CA ALA A 426 2.37 20.33 8.46
C ALA A 426 3.27 19.14 8.84
N GLN A 427 2.83 17.91 8.54
CA GLN A 427 3.63 16.72 8.84
C GLN A 427 4.91 16.67 8.01
N VAL A 428 4.88 16.95 6.71
CA VAL A 428 6.07 16.99 5.86
C VAL A 428 7.06 18.05 6.35
N SER A 429 6.56 19.19 6.85
CA SER A 429 7.42 20.22 7.44
C SER A 429 8.12 19.74 8.71
N SER A 430 7.46 18.89 9.52
CA SER A 430 8.02 18.35 10.77
C SER A 430 9.05 17.24 10.54
N LEU A 431 8.98 16.47 9.44
CA LEU A 431 9.97 15.45 9.09
C LEU A 431 11.38 16.02 8.82
N VAL A 432 11.52 17.34 8.69
CA VAL A 432 12.77 18.03 8.34
C VAL A 432 13.62 18.42 9.53
N GLY A 433 13.14 18.24 10.76
CA GLY A 433 13.68 18.84 11.97
C GLY A 433 14.92 18.19 12.58
N SER A 434 15.56 17.18 11.99
CA SER A 434 16.83 16.64 12.49
C SER A 434 17.99 17.05 11.56
N PRO A 435 18.76 18.13 11.89
CA PRO A 435 19.98 18.42 11.16
C PRO A 435 20.97 17.26 11.35
N ARG A 436 21.68 16.89 10.28
CA ARG A 436 22.87 16.03 10.38
C ARG A 436 23.73 16.52 11.55
N ARG A 437 24.08 15.66 12.50
CA ARG A 437 25.32 15.86 13.24
C ARG A 437 26.41 15.78 12.17
N GLU A 438 26.94 16.93 11.78
CA GLU A 438 28.23 16.99 11.10
C GLU A 438 29.21 16.23 12.01
N GLU A 439 29.71 15.09 11.54
CA GLU A 439 30.86 14.46 12.16
C GLU A 439 32.01 15.49 12.04
N GLU A 440 32.37 16.10 13.14
CA GLU A 440 33.60 16.90 13.25
C GLU A 440 34.75 16.03 12.74
N PRO A 441 35.57 16.53 11.80
CA PRO A 441 36.74 15.78 11.37
C PRO A 441 37.63 15.51 12.60
N ALA A 442 37.94 14.23 12.85
CA ALA A 442 38.87 13.83 13.88
C ALA A 442 40.18 14.59 13.70
N ASP A 443 40.53 15.41 14.67
CA ASP A 443 41.83 16.09 14.78
C ASP A 443 42.94 15.02 14.72
N VAL A 444 43.66 15.03 13.61
CA VAL A 444 44.88 14.25 13.46
C VAL A 444 46.00 15.14 14.01
N SER A 445 46.37 14.89 15.25
CA SER A 445 47.59 15.39 15.83
C SER A 445 48.59 14.25 15.98
#